data_fe8858b05c5c944694e2b61cd230be53
#
_entry.id   fe8858b05c5c944694e2b61cd230be53
#
_cell.length_a   1.000
_cell.length_b   1.000
_cell.length_c   1.000
_cell.angle_alpha   90.00
_cell.angle_beta   90.00
_cell.angle_gamma   90.00
#
_symmetry.space_group_name_H-M   'P 1'
#
loop_
_entity.id
_entity.type
_entity.pdbx_description
1 polymer ?
#
loop_
_entity_poly.entity_id
_entity_poly.type
_entity_poly.pdbx_seq_one_letter_code
_entity_poly.pdbx_strand_id
1 'polypeptide(L)'
;MTEDNRPVNLDFDLPAQPQSLVKLAALLREDDINLNAISALIEGDMSFAAAVMKAVNSPLYGLKGRVQSVQQAVTYLGVREISAIAYEAGLQAAFPQVPQLIAVWERASIRGLLMGRLAQALSMEAWSAHTAGLFEECGKAVLSKHAPEQYAPMLAAARDDVHLVELERAAFGCGHDDVGANLCEAWGLAPAAVASVRHHISIHTTMRLPRVSHRYICVLSALAHTITNEPSQLDEVAMKLAPQAMLDQTSLLRGLHRVKDKIDEALADA
;
A
#
# COMPACT_ATOMS: atom_id res chain seq x y z
N MET A 1 -13.28 21.58 18.58
CA MET A 1 -12.26 22.16 17.69
C MET A 1 -12.27 21.25 16.46
N THR A 2 -12.80 21.75 15.36
CA THR A 2 -12.80 21.08 14.07
C THR A 2 -11.37 21.07 13.57
N GLU A 3 -10.73 19.88 13.50
CA GLU A 3 -9.47 19.73 12.79
C GLU A 3 -9.70 20.18 11.35
N ASP A 4 -8.92 21.17 10.98
CA ASP A 4 -8.97 21.92 9.75
C ASP A 4 -8.65 21.00 8.58
N ASN A 5 -9.68 20.48 7.91
CA ASN A 5 -9.60 19.64 6.73
C ASN A 5 -9.35 20.53 5.49
N ARG A 6 -8.43 21.51 5.61
CA ARG A 6 -8.03 22.29 4.45
C ARG A 6 -7.17 21.41 3.56
N PRO A 7 -7.50 21.28 2.26
CA PRO A 7 -6.56 20.72 1.32
C PRO A 7 -5.31 21.60 1.35
N VAL A 8 -4.19 21.03 1.77
CA VAL A 8 -2.89 21.68 1.62
C VAL A 8 -2.69 21.82 0.12
N ASN A 9 -2.78 23.04 -0.40
CA ASN A 9 -2.60 23.31 -1.82
C ASN A 9 -1.10 23.17 -2.10
N LEU A 10 -0.68 21.95 -2.41
CA LEU A 10 0.70 21.61 -2.69
C LEU A 10 0.90 21.79 -4.18
N ASP A 11 1.77 22.71 -4.56
CA ASP A 11 2.19 22.93 -5.94
C ASP A 11 3.22 21.84 -6.36
N PHE A 12 2.84 20.57 -6.13
CA PHE A 12 3.64 19.43 -6.59
C PHE A 12 3.10 18.93 -7.93
N ASP A 13 4.02 18.72 -8.87
CA ASP A 13 3.72 18.03 -10.13
C ASP A 13 3.46 16.54 -9.87
N LEU A 14 2.21 16.22 -9.54
CA LEU A 14 1.77 14.85 -9.33
C LEU A 14 1.85 14.08 -10.65
N PRO A 15 2.40 12.86 -10.67
CA PRO A 15 2.46 12.07 -11.89
C PRO A 15 1.04 11.72 -12.38
N ALA A 16 0.86 11.74 -13.70
CA ALA A 16 -0.38 11.26 -14.30
C ALA A 16 -0.54 9.75 -14.05
N GLN A 17 -1.77 9.32 -13.79
CA GLN A 17 -2.05 7.89 -13.63
C GLN A 17 -1.78 7.15 -14.95
N PRO A 18 -0.96 6.07 -14.94
CA PRO A 18 -0.73 5.26 -16.13
C PRO A 18 -2.03 4.67 -16.70
N GLN A 19 -2.18 4.69 -18.02
CA GLN A 19 -3.39 4.18 -18.67
C GLN A 19 -3.64 2.68 -18.38
N SER A 20 -2.58 1.89 -18.21
CA SER A 20 -2.67 0.49 -17.81
C SER A 20 -3.37 0.33 -16.46
N LEU A 21 -3.06 1.20 -15.48
CA LEU A 21 -3.71 1.19 -14.18
C LEU A 21 -5.18 1.61 -14.25
N VAL A 22 -5.51 2.62 -15.07
CA VAL A 22 -6.92 3.03 -15.29
C VAL A 22 -7.72 1.87 -15.84
N LYS A 23 -7.20 1.18 -16.86
CA LYS A 23 -7.84 0.01 -17.48
C LYS A 23 -7.97 -1.16 -16.51
N LEU A 24 -6.91 -1.46 -15.75
CA LEU A 24 -6.92 -2.53 -14.74
C LEU A 24 -7.97 -2.26 -13.66
N ALA A 25 -8.01 -1.04 -13.13
CA ALA A 25 -9.00 -0.65 -12.14
C ALA A 25 -10.45 -0.72 -12.68
N ALA A 26 -10.67 -0.43 -13.97
CA ALA A 26 -11.97 -0.59 -14.60
C ALA A 26 -12.40 -2.06 -14.68
N LEU A 27 -11.50 -2.96 -15.14
CA LEU A 27 -11.77 -4.40 -15.21
C LEU A 27 -12.07 -5.03 -13.85
N LEU A 28 -11.44 -4.53 -12.78
CA LEU A 28 -11.65 -5.02 -11.42
C LEU A 28 -12.95 -4.54 -10.75
N ARG A 29 -13.63 -3.55 -11.36
CA ARG A 29 -14.95 -3.07 -10.89
C ARG A 29 -16.12 -3.83 -11.52
N GLU A 30 -15.85 -4.66 -12.53
CA GLU A 30 -16.88 -5.51 -13.15
C GLU A 30 -17.33 -6.59 -12.15
N ASP A 31 -18.64 -6.86 -12.10
CA ASP A 31 -19.20 -7.89 -11.22
C ASP A 31 -18.66 -9.28 -11.55
N ASP A 32 -18.40 -9.54 -12.83
CA ASP A 32 -17.74 -10.77 -13.33
C ASP A 32 -16.36 -10.40 -13.87
N ILE A 33 -15.33 -10.64 -13.06
CA ILE A 33 -13.95 -10.28 -13.40
C ILE A 33 -13.46 -11.12 -14.58
N ASN A 34 -13.20 -10.48 -15.71
CA ASN A 34 -12.72 -11.12 -16.92
C ASN A 34 -11.21 -11.40 -16.85
N LEU A 35 -10.85 -12.65 -16.48
CA LEU A 35 -9.46 -13.12 -16.36
C LEU A 35 -8.64 -12.94 -17.64
N ASN A 36 -9.27 -13.19 -18.82
CA ASN A 36 -8.59 -13.09 -20.11
C ASN A 36 -8.29 -11.62 -20.45
N ALA A 37 -9.20 -10.71 -20.11
CA ALA A 37 -8.98 -9.27 -20.33
C ALA A 37 -7.84 -8.74 -19.46
N ILE A 38 -7.73 -9.18 -18.21
CA ILE A 38 -6.62 -8.80 -17.31
C ILE A 38 -5.30 -9.38 -17.82
N SER A 39 -5.26 -10.66 -18.18
CA SER A 39 -4.05 -11.27 -18.75
C SER A 39 -3.61 -10.55 -20.03
N ALA A 40 -4.55 -10.27 -20.94
CA ALA A 40 -4.27 -9.55 -22.18
C ALA A 40 -3.78 -8.11 -21.94
N LEU A 41 -4.32 -7.43 -20.93
CA LEU A 41 -3.87 -6.10 -20.53
C LEU A 41 -2.41 -6.12 -20.06
N ILE A 42 -2.04 -7.10 -19.23
CA ILE A 42 -0.68 -7.25 -18.70
C ILE A 42 0.28 -7.66 -19.83
N GLU A 43 -0.08 -8.64 -20.65
CA GLU A 43 0.75 -9.17 -21.75
C GLU A 43 0.88 -8.20 -22.92
N GLY A 44 -0.04 -7.25 -23.05
CA GLY A 44 -0.01 -6.20 -24.08
C GLY A 44 1.15 -5.20 -23.96
N ASP A 45 1.80 -5.14 -22.80
CA ASP A 45 2.99 -4.32 -22.55
C ASP A 45 4.11 -5.22 -22.01
N MET A 46 5.19 -5.37 -22.78
CA MET A 46 6.31 -6.25 -22.43
C MET A 46 6.98 -5.83 -21.10
N SER A 47 7.14 -4.54 -20.85
CA SER A 47 7.76 -4.03 -19.61
C SER A 47 6.85 -4.32 -18.41
N PHE A 48 5.55 -4.16 -18.59
CA PHE A 48 4.56 -4.42 -17.56
C PHE A 48 4.49 -5.93 -17.24
N ALA A 49 4.43 -6.79 -18.28
CA ALA A 49 4.48 -8.23 -18.12
C ALA A 49 5.76 -8.69 -17.40
N ALA A 50 6.93 -8.15 -17.78
CA ALA A 50 8.20 -8.49 -17.15
C ALA A 50 8.22 -8.09 -15.67
N ALA A 51 7.69 -6.90 -15.31
CA ALA A 51 7.60 -6.44 -13.92
C ALA A 51 6.68 -7.36 -13.10
N VAL A 52 5.51 -7.72 -13.62
CA VAL A 52 4.58 -8.64 -12.98
C VAL A 52 5.23 -10.01 -12.79
N MET A 53 5.88 -10.56 -13.83
CA MET A 53 6.53 -11.86 -13.75
C MET A 53 7.71 -11.88 -12.76
N LYS A 54 8.47 -10.78 -12.67
CA LYS A 54 9.52 -10.61 -11.66
C LYS A 54 8.94 -10.66 -10.25
N ALA A 55 7.86 -9.92 -10.01
CA ALA A 55 7.21 -9.87 -8.70
C ALA A 55 6.64 -11.25 -8.31
N VAL A 56 5.92 -11.92 -9.20
CA VAL A 56 5.33 -13.26 -8.97
C VAL A 56 6.40 -14.31 -8.61
N ASN A 57 7.57 -14.23 -9.22
CA ASN A 57 8.68 -15.15 -8.93
C ASN A 57 9.56 -14.69 -7.77
N SER A 58 9.20 -13.62 -7.05
CA SER A 58 9.89 -13.20 -5.83
C SER A 58 9.65 -14.20 -4.68
N PRO A 59 10.53 -14.24 -3.67
CA PRO A 59 10.37 -15.09 -2.49
C PRO A 59 9.04 -14.91 -1.78
N LEU A 60 8.49 -13.69 -1.81
CA LEU A 60 7.24 -13.31 -1.14
C LEU A 60 6.03 -14.18 -1.54
N TYR A 61 6.04 -14.73 -2.77
CA TYR A 61 4.97 -15.57 -3.29
C TYR A 61 5.30 -17.07 -3.32
N GLY A 62 6.54 -17.46 -2.99
CA GLY A 62 6.97 -18.87 -2.94
C GLY A 62 6.94 -19.62 -4.29
N LEU A 63 6.84 -18.91 -5.41
CA LEU A 63 6.69 -19.48 -6.77
C LEU A 63 7.98 -19.41 -7.59
N LYS A 64 9.14 -19.22 -6.97
CA LYS A 64 10.43 -19.02 -7.63
C LYS A 64 10.68 -20.02 -8.78
N GLY A 65 10.72 -19.51 -10.01
CA GLY A 65 10.99 -20.29 -11.21
C GLY A 65 9.88 -21.25 -11.65
N ARG A 66 8.74 -21.29 -10.97
CA ARG A 66 7.60 -22.17 -11.31
C ARG A 66 6.62 -21.54 -12.29
N VAL A 67 6.64 -20.22 -12.41
CA VAL A 67 5.71 -19.46 -13.25
C VAL A 67 6.45 -18.85 -14.42
N GLN A 68 6.00 -19.19 -15.64
CA GLN A 68 6.62 -18.76 -16.89
C GLN A 68 5.70 -17.86 -17.75
N SER A 69 4.43 -17.70 -17.37
CA SER A 69 3.47 -16.83 -18.07
C SER A 69 2.51 -16.16 -17.09
N VAL A 70 1.93 -15.03 -17.50
CA VAL A 70 0.88 -14.33 -16.75
C VAL A 70 -0.32 -15.25 -16.50
N GLN A 71 -0.68 -16.06 -17.48
CA GLN A 71 -1.80 -17.00 -17.37
C GLN A 71 -1.54 -18.09 -16.30
N GLN A 72 -0.30 -18.60 -16.22
CA GLN A 72 0.09 -19.50 -15.13
C GLN A 72 0.07 -18.78 -13.78
N ALA A 73 0.55 -17.53 -13.71
CA ALA A 73 0.50 -16.72 -12.52
C ALA A 73 -0.95 -16.57 -12.01
N VAL A 74 -1.89 -16.25 -12.89
CA VAL A 74 -3.33 -16.18 -12.56
C VAL A 74 -3.86 -17.51 -12.03
N THR A 75 -3.42 -18.64 -12.60
CA THR A 75 -3.83 -19.97 -12.15
C THR A 75 -3.33 -20.28 -10.73
N TYR A 76 -2.10 -19.90 -10.40
CA TYR A 76 -1.50 -20.21 -9.09
C TYR A 76 -1.91 -19.22 -8.00
N LEU A 77 -1.94 -17.93 -8.29
CA LEU A 77 -2.20 -16.87 -7.31
C LEU A 77 -3.63 -16.34 -7.32
N GLY A 78 -4.35 -16.61 -8.39
CA GLY A 78 -5.68 -16.04 -8.63
C GLY A 78 -5.61 -14.61 -9.19
N VAL A 79 -6.71 -14.18 -9.78
CA VAL A 79 -6.81 -12.91 -10.50
C VAL A 79 -6.58 -11.70 -9.59
N ARG A 80 -7.08 -11.73 -8.36
CA ARG A 80 -6.98 -10.61 -7.43
C ARG A 80 -5.53 -10.33 -7.04
N GLU A 81 -4.76 -11.37 -6.77
CA GLU A 81 -3.33 -11.24 -6.41
C GLU A 81 -2.51 -10.74 -7.60
N ILE A 82 -2.74 -11.30 -8.80
CA ILE A 82 -2.07 -10.83 -10.02
C ILE A 82 -2.43 -9.37 -10.33
N SER A 83 -3.66 -8.98 -10.12
CA SER A 83 -4.08 -7.59 -10.30
C SER A 83 -3.42 -6.64 -9.30
N ALA A 84 -3.22 -7.09 -8.07
CA ALA A 84 -2.50 -6.34 -7.05
C ALA A 84 -1.04 -6.12 -7.45
N ILE A 85 -0.36 -7.19 -7.87
CA ILE A 85 1.01 -7.16 -8.39
C ILE A 85 1.12 -6.25 -9.62
N ALA A 86 0.19 -6.39 -10.55
CA ALA A 86 0.15 -5.55 -11.75
C ALA A 86 -0.09 -4.08 -11.41
N TYR A 87 -0.97 -3.80 -10.47
CA TYR A 87 -1.22 -2.43 -10.02
C TYR A 87 0.02 -1.81 -9.38
N GLU A 88 0.71 -2.55 -8.53
CA GLU A 88 1.98 -2.13 -7.94
C GLU A 88 3.05 -1.83 -8.99
N ALA A 89 3.24 -2.75 -9.95
CA ALA A 89 4.21 -2.57 -11.02
C ALA A 89 3.92 -1.32 -11.86
N GLY A 90 2.66 -1.08 -12.19
CA GLY A 90 2.22 0.12 -12.91
C GLY A 90 2.37 1.41 -12.08
N LEU A 91 2.14 1.33 -10.77
CA LEU A 91 2.37 2.45 -9.86
C LEU A 91 3.85 2.83 -9.82
N GLN A 92 4.75 1.86 -9.62
CA GLN A 92 6.19 2.10 -9.61
C GLN A 92 6.69 2.71 -10.93
N ALA A 93 6.12 2.28 -12.07
CA ALA A 93 6.48 2.81 -13.39
C ALA A 93 6.10 4.30 -13.60
N ALA A 94 5.21 4.85 -12.78
CA ALA A 94 4.88 6.29 -12.82
C ALA A 94 5.97 7.19 -12.20
N PHE A 95 6.97 6.59 -11.55
CA PHE A 95 8.02 7.31 -10.82
C PHE A 95 9.42 6.99 -11.36
N PRO A 96 10.41 7.88 -11.09
CA PRO A 96 11.80 7.61 -11.45
C PRO A 96 12.32 6.34 -10.76
N GLN A 97 13.02 5.51 -11.51
CA GLN A 97 13.68 4.31 -10.99
C GLN A 97 15.05 4.69 -10.41
N VAL A 98 15.07 5.14 -9.17
CA VAL A 98 16.28 5.59 -8.46
C VAL A 98 16.56 4.69 -7.25
N PRO A 99 17.84 4.45 -6.91
CA PRO A 99 18.21 3.54 -5.82
C PRO A 99 17.57 3.88 -4.47
N GLN A 100 17.37 5.17 -4.19
CA GLN A 100 16.79 5.66 -2.94
C GLN A 100 15.34 5.21 -2.72
N LEU A 101 14.62 4.92 -3.81
CA LEU A 101 13.22 4.46 -3.74
C LEU A 101 13.07 2.94 -3.68
N ILE A 102 14.14 2.16 -3.80
CA ILE A 102 14.04 0.68 -3.75
C ILE A 102 13.40 0.24 -2.43
N ALA A 103 13.95 0.68 -1.30
CA ALA A 103 13.42 0.33 0.02
C ALA A 103 12.00 0.92 0.27
N VAL A 104 11.66 2.04 -0.35
CA VAL A 104 10.30 2.62 -0.30
C VAL A 104 9.32 1.69 -0.98
N TRP A 105 9.64 1.18 -2.18
CA TRP A 105 8.78 0.26 -2.91
C TRP A 105 8.68 -1.12 -2.27
N GLU A 106 9.76 -1.63 -1.68
CA GLU A 106 9.73 -2.87 -0.90
C GLU A 106 8.77 -2.76 0.29
N ARG A 107 8.80 -1.66 1.03
CA ARG A 107 7.85 -1.40 2.12
C ARG A 107 6.42 -1.25 1.62
N ALA A 108 6.22 -0.54 0.50
CA ALA A 108 4.91 -0.39 -0.13
C ALA A 108 4.30 -1.74 -0.49
N SER A 109 5.09 -2.63 -1.12
CA SER A 109 4.69 -4.00 -1.47
C SER A 109 4.23 -4.79 -0.24
N ILE A 110 5.05 -4.79 0.81
CA ILE A 110 4.76 -5.51 2.06
C ILE A 110 3.49 -4.94 2.72
N ARG A 111 3.36 -3.61 2.82
CA ARG A 111 2.18 -2.96 3.41
C ARG A 111 0.91 -3.27 2.62
N GLY A 112 0.96 -3.14 1.29
CA GLY A 112 -0.16 -3.48 0.43
C GLY A 112 -0.61 -4.92 0.60
N LEU A 113 0.34 -5.86 0.56
CA LEU A 113 0.07 -7.28 0.75
C LEU A 113 -0.53 -7.58 2.13
N LEU A 114 0.06 -7.05 3.21
CA LEU A 114 -0.42 -7.21 4.58
C LEU A 114 -1.85 -6.69 4.73
N MET A 115 -2.10 -5.45 4.33
CA MET A 115 -3.42 -4.84 4.46
C MET A 115 -4.47 -5.56 3.63
N GLY A 116 -4.15 -5.98 2.40
CA GLY A 116 -5.04 -6.76 1.56
C GLY A 116 -5.39 -8.13 2.17
N ARG A 117 -4.39 -8.86 2.68
CA ARG A 117 -4.60 -10.16 3.33
C ARG A 117 -5.36 -10.06 4.65
N LEU A 118 -5.09 -9.02 5.44
CA LEU A 118 -5.85 -8.75 6.66
C LEU A 118 -7.32 -8.45 6.35
N ALA A 119 -7.59 -7.58 5.37
CA ALA A 119 -8.96 -7.29 4.92
C ALA A 119 -9.68 -8.55 4.46
N GLN A 120 -9.03 -9.38 3.65
CA GLN A 120 -9.58 -10.65 3.19
C GLN A 120 -9.89 -11.61 4.36
N ALA A 121 -8.98 -11.73 5.34
CA ALA A 121 -9.17 -12.58 6.51
C ALA A 121 -10.35 -12.14 7.38
N LEU A 122 -10.70 -10.84 7.31
CA LEU A 122 -11.83 -10.22 8.02
C LEU A 122 -13.09 -10.11 7.16
N SER A 123 -13.10 -10.69 5.95
CA SER A 123 -14.20 -10.57 4.98
C SER A 123 -14.54 -9.13 4.63
N MET A 124 -13.53 -8.27 4.57
CA MET A 124 -13.62 -6.87 4.19
C MET A 124 -13.14 -6.65 2.76
N GLU A 125 -13.33 -5.45 2.24
CA GLU A 125 -12.91 -5.09 0.89
C GLU A 125 -11.37 -5.03 0.81
N ALA A 126 -10.78 -6.06 0.18
CA ALA A 126 -9.34 -6.27 0.15
C ALA A 126 -8.62 -5.34 -0.84
N TRP A 127 -9.28 -4.93 -1.93
CA TRP A 127 -8.66 -4.10 -2.95
C TRP A 127 -8.33 -2.70 -2.45
N SER A 128 -9.29 -2.02 -1.79
CA SER A 128 -9.04 -0.70 -1.18
C SER A 128 -7.99 -0.77 -0.07
N ALA A 129 -7.96 -1.88 0.68
CA ALA A 129 -6.95 -2.07 1.72
C ALA A 129 -5.54 -2.25 1.12
N HIS A 130 -5.42 -3.08 0.08
CA HIS A 130 -4.16 -3.28 -0.64
C HIS A 130 -3.65 -1.98 -1.27
N THR A 131 -4.52 -1.26 -2.01
CA THR A 131 -4.14 0.01 -2.63
C THR A 131 -3.77 1.07 -1.59
N ALA A 132 -4.47 1.13 -0.45
CA ALA A 132 -4.11 2.02 0.64
C ALA A 132 -2.68 1.76 1.13
N GLY A 133 -2.33 0.50 1.41
CA GLY A 133 -1.00 0.12 1.87
C GLY A 133 0.12 0.48 0.89
N LEU A 134 -0.13 0.28 -0.42
CA LEU A 134 0.81 0.71 -1.47
C LEU A 134 1.02 2.23 -1.46
N PHE A 135 -0.05 2.99 -1.32
CA PHE A 135 -0.01 4.44 -1.43
C PHE A 135 0.50 5.15 -0.16
N GLU A 136 0.57 4.50 0.99
CA GLU A 136 1.18 5.08 2.18
C GLU A 136 2.65 5.48 1.97
N GLU A 137 3.36 4.79 1.09
CA GLU A 137 4.75 5.09 0.74
C GLU A 137 4.87 6.05 -0.48
N CYS A 138 3.82 6.24 -1.28
CA CYS A 138 3.89 6.97 -2.56
C CYS A 138 4.24 8.46 -2.42
N GLY A 139 3.84 9.09 -1.33
CA GLY A 139 4.19 10.48 -1.07
C GLY A 139 5.70 10.71 -1.04
N LYS A 140 6.47 9.72 -0.55
CA LYS A 140 7.93 9.73 -0.55
C LYS A 140 8.49 9.73 -1.97
N ALA A 141 7.86 8.97 -2.88
CA ALA A 141 8.25 8.96 -4.27
C ALA A 141 7.94 10.28 -5.00
N VAL A 142 6.82 10.94 -4.66
CA VAL A 142 6.48 12.27 -5.17
C VAL A 142 7.51 13.30 -4.70
N LEU A 143 7.84 13.34 -3.41
CA LEU A 143 8.83 14.25 -2.84
C LEU A 143 10.23 14.00 -3.43
N SER A 144 10.61 12.73 -3.62
CA SER A 144 11.86 12.37 -4.28
C SER A 144 11.92 12.83 -5.74
N LYS A 145 10.80 12.79 -6.47
CA LYS A 145 10.71 13.32 -7.83
C LYS A 145 10.79 14.85 -7.84
N HIS A 146 10.14 15.52 -6.89
CA HIS A 146 10.06 16.98 -6.82
C HIS A 146 11.39 17.62 -6.44
N ALA A 147 12.09 17.10 -5.44
CA ALA A 147 13.33 17.67 -4.92
C ALA A 147 14.37 16.57 -4.60
N PRO A 148 14.90 15.86 -5.61
CA PRO A 148 15.72 14.65 -5.40
C PRO A 148 16.98 14.90 -4.56
N GLU A 149 17.67 16.02 -4.78
CA GLU A 149 18.91 16.38 -4.08
C GLU A 149 18.67 16.72 -2.60
N GLN A 150 17.50 17.30 -2.28
CA GLN A 150 17.11 17.66 -0.91
C GLN A 150 16.50 16.47 -0.18
N TYR A 151 15.70 15.66 -0.87
CA TYR A 151 14.94 14.58 -0.25
C TYR A 151 15.74 13.31 0.03
N ALA A 152 16.72 12.96 -0.83
CA ALA A 152 17.55 11.78 -0.63
C ALA A 152 18.32 11.79 0.71
N PRO A 153 18.96 12.89 1.14
CA PRO A 153 19.56 12.98 2.47
C PRO A 153 18.54 12.85 3.61
N MET A 154 17.31 13.35 3.44
CA MET A 154 16.25 13.24 4.45
C MET A 154 15.83 11.79 4.65
N LEU A 155 15.60 11.04 3.55
CA LEU A 155 15.31 9.62 3.61
C LEU A 155 16.41 8.81 4.31
N ALA A 156 17.67 9.16 4.06
CA ALA A 156 18.81 8.48 4.65
C ALA A 156 19.02 8.82 6.15
N ALA A 157 18.66 10.03 6.57
CA ALA A 157 18.83 10.51 7.94
C ALA A 157 17.64 10.19 8.85
N ALA A 158 16.47 9.89 8.28
CA ALA A 158 15.26 9.60 9.05
C ALA A 158 15.41 8.29 9.83
N ARG A 159 15.07 8.33 11.13
CA ARG A 159 15.09 7.15 12.00
C ARG A 159 13.85 6.28 11.82
N ASP A 160 12.75 6.93 11.52
CA ASP A 160 11.42 6.36 11.31
C ASP A 160 10.55 7.33 10.49
N ASP A 161 9.34 6.91 10.13
CA ASP A 161 8.42 7.72 9.33
C ASP A 161 7.94 8.99 10.08
N VAL A 162 7.87 8.96 11.41
CA VAL A 162 7.48 10.14 12.21
C VAL A 162 8.55 11.22 12.11
N HIS A 163 9.82 10.84 12.31
CA HIS A 163 10.94 11.76 12.14
C HIS A 163 11.07 12.25 10.69
N LEU A 164 10.79 11.38 9.71
CA LEU A 164 10.79 11.78 8.30
C LEU A 164 9.75 12.88 8.03
N VAL A 165 8.51 12.71 8.51
CA VAL A 165 7.44 13.72 8.36
C VAL A 165 7.79 15.04 9.03
N GLU A 166 8.50 15.02 10.18
CA GLU A 166 8.99 16.26 10.82
C GLU A 166 9.97 17.01 9.89
N LEU A 167 10.92 16.29 9.28
CA LEU A 167 11.89 16.86 8.33
C LEU A 167 11.18 17.38 7.06
N GLU A 168 10.23 16.61 6.54
CA GLU A 168 9.44 16.99 5.35
C GLU A 168 8.63 18.25 5.59
N ARG A 169 7.90 18.33 6.71
CA ARG A 169 7.09 19.50 7.07
C ARG A 169 7.95 20.74 7.29
N ALA A 170 9.14 20.58 7.87
CA ALA A 170 10.08 21.69 8.04
C ALA A 170 10.62 22.21 6.70
N ALA A 171 10.85 21.32 5.72
CA ALA A 171 11.43 21.67 4.43
C ALA A 171 10.41 22.09 3.36
N PHE A 172 9.25 21.40 3.31
CA PHE A 172 8.26 21.53 2.25
C PHE A 172 6.90 22.04 2.75
N GLY A 173 6.70 22.19 4.05
CA GLY A 173 5.43 22.61 4.65
C GLY A 173 4.38 21.48 4.73
N CYS A 174 4.70 20.27 4.29
CA CYS A 174 3.81 19.09 4.29
C CYS A 174 4.62 17.81 4.45
N GLY A 175 3.95 16.72 4.84
CA GLY A 175 4.56 15.41 4.92
C GLY A 175 4.18 14.51 3.74
N HIS A 176 4.88 13.37 3.61
CA HIS A 176 4.54 12.36 2.59
C HIS A 176 3.13 11.78 2.77
N ASP A 177 2.57 11.81 3.98
CA ASP A 177 1.19 11.47 4.29
C ASP A 177 0.19 12.40 3.57
N ASP A 178 0.42 13.71 3.59
CA ASP A 178 -0.39 14.70 2.88
C ASP A 178 -0.25 14.58 1.37
N VAL A 179 0.99 14.46 0.89
CA VAL A 179 1.32 14.37 -0.55
C VAL A 179 0.77 13.07 -1.16
N GLY A 180 0.95 11.95 -0.46
CA GLY A 180 0.41 10.65 -0.85
C GLY A 180 -1.11 10.65 -0.92
N ALA A 181 -1.79 11.26 0.07
CA ALA A 181 -3.24 11.38 0.06
C ALA A 181 -3.75 12.24 -1.12
N ASN A 182 -3.07 13.33 -1.45
CA ASN A 182 -3.40 14.16 -2.61
C ASN A 182 -3.20 13.39 -3.94
N LEU A 183 -2.17 12.55 -4.03
CA LEU A 183 -1.99 11.65 -5.18
C LEU A 183 -3.15 10.65 -5.30
N CYS A 184 -3.58 10.05 -4.17
CA CYS A 184 -4.74 9.15 -4.13
C CYS A 184 -6.02 9.84 -4.63
N GLU A 185 -6.26 11.07 -4.19
CA GLU A 185 -7.40 11.87 -4.63
C GLU A 185 -7.33 12.18 -6.13
N ALA A 186 -6.17 12.62 -6.62
CA ALA A 186 -5.94 12.92 -8.03
C ALA A 186 -6.12 11.68 -8.94
N TRP A 187 -5.81 10.48 -8.42
CA TRP A 187 -5.99 9.23 -9.15
C TRP A 187 -7.36 8.58 -8.93
N GLY A 188 -8.26 9.21 -8.17
CA GLY A 188 -9.62 8.73 -7.94
C GLY A 188 -9.70 7.46 -7.11
N LEU A 189 -8.79 7.25 -6.16
CA LEU A 189 -8.85 6.12 -5.24
C LEU A 189 -10.05 6.25 -4.29
N ALA A 190 -10.45 5.12 -3.70
CA ALA A 190 -11.55 5.10 -2.73
C ALA A 190 -11.27 6.03 -1.54
N PRO A 191 -12.28 6.76 -1.02
CA PRO A 191 -12.10 7.66 0.12
C PRO A 191 -11.49 6.99 1.36
N ALA A 192 -11.73 5.69 1.53
CA ALA A 192 -11.12 4.89 2.59
C ALA A 192 -9.58 4.79 2.44
N ALA A 193 -9.08 4.59 1.22
CA ALA A 193 -7.64 4.56 0.94
C ALA A 193 -7.01 5.94 1.17
N VAL A 194 -7.65 7.00 0.68
CA VAL A 194 -7.21 8.39 0.93
C VAL A 194 -7.08 8.67 2.42
N ALA A 195 -8.10 8.27 3.22
CA ALA A 195 -8.08 8.47 4.66
C ALA A 195 -6.96 7.68 5.35
N SER A 196 -6.69 6.43 4.93
CA SER A 196 -5.57 5.65 5.45
C SER A 196 -4.26 6.36 5.21
N VAL A 197 -3.99 6.72 3.95
CA VAL A 197 -2.74 7.39 3.56
C VAL A 197 -2.55 8.72 4.30
N ARG A 198 -3.61 9.54 4.42
CA ARG A 198 -3.53 10.84 5.11
C ARG A 198 -3.24 10.72 6.60
N HIS A 199 -3.70 9.66 7.23
CA HIS A 199 -3.68 9.55 8.69
C HIS A 199 -2.71 8.48 9.23
N HIS A 200 -2.00 7.72 8.38
CA HIS A 200 -1.19 6.60 8.85
C HIS A 200 -0.14 7.02 9.90
N ILE A 201 0.57 8.12 9.70
CA ILE A 201 1.56 8.62 10.67
C ILE A 201 0.90 9.00 12.01
N SER A 202 -0.21 9.75 11.97
CA SER A 202 -0.89 10.17 13.19
C SER A 202 -1.49 9.00 13.95
N ILE A 203 -1.95 7.95 13.26
CA ILE A 203 -2.48 6.74 13.89
C ILE A 203 -1.38 5.96 14.59
N HIS A 204 -0.24 5.75 13.91
CA HIS A 204 0.91 5.04 14.49
C HIS A 204 1.45 5.75 15.74
N THR A 205 1.40 7.08 15.77
CA THR A 205 1.90 7.89 16.90
C THR A 205 0.92 7.95 18.07
N THR A 206 -0.37 8.20 17.77
CA THR A 206 -1.37 8.48 18.81
C THR A 206 -2.19 7.28 19.23
N MET A 207 -2.20 6.22 18.41
CA MET A 207 -3.10 5.07 18.53
C MET A 207 -4.58 5.48 18.63
N ARG A 208 -4.96 6.51 17.85
CA ARG A 208 -6.33 7.02 17.75
C ARG A 208 -6.75 7.08 16.30
N LEU A 209 -7.93 6.55 16.01
CA LEU A 209 -8.47 6.60 14.66
C LEU A 209 -9.11 7.97 14.36
N PRO A 210 -8.95 8.45 13.12
CA PRO A 210 -9.62 9.68 12.69
C PRO A 210 -11.15 9.50 12.67
N ARG A 211 -11.88 10.61 12.67
CA ARG A 211 -13.36 10.63 12.56
C ARG A 211 -13.78 10.57 11.08
N VAL A 212 -13.43 9.48 10.43
CA VAL A 212 -13.74 9.24 9.01
C VAL A 212 -14.61 8.01 8.84
N SER A 213 -15.27 7.91 7.69
CA SER A 213 -15.91 6.67 7.25
C SER A 213 -14.84 5.59 7.03
N HIS A 214 -15.22 4.32 7.15
CA HIS A 214 -14.30 3.20 6.85
C HIS A 214 -13.03 3.14 7.73
N ARG A 215 -13.16 3.42 9.03
CA ARG A 215 -12.03 3.39 10.00
C ARG A 215 -11.28 2.07 10.03
N TYR A 216 -11.90 0.98 9.60
CA TYR A 216 -11.26 -0.34 9.56
C TYR A 216 -9.96 -0.33 8.75
N ILE A 217 -9.90 0.44 7.66
CA ILE A 217 -8.68 0.53 6.84
C ILE A 217 -7.51 1.16 7.60
N CYS A 218 -7.82 2.14 8.45
CA CYS A 218 -6.84 2.75 9.34
C CYS A 218 -6.34 1.78 10.43
N VAL A 219 -7.21 0.86 10.89
CA VAL A 219 -6.78 -0.24 11.78
C VAL A 219 -5.84 -1.17 11.04
N LEU A 220 -6.17 -1.55 9.80
CA LEU A 220 -5.31 -2.42 8.99
C LEU A 220 -3.93 -1.79 8.72
N SER A 221 -3.88 -0.47 8.46
CA SER A 221 -2.63 0.28 8.33
C SER A 221 -1.76 0.19 9.59
N ALA A 222 -2.35 0.47 10.77
CA ALA A 222 -1.63 0.38 12.04
C ALA A 222 -1.13 -1.05 12.30
N LEU A 223 -1.95 -2.06 12.03
CA LEU A 223 -1.56 -3.46 12.24
C LEU A 223 -0.46 -3.90 11.26
N ALA A 224 -0.52 -3.49 10.00
CA ALA A 224 0.52 -3.74 9.02
C ALA A 224 1.86 -3.10 9.45
N HIS A 225 1.81 -1.85 9.95
CA HIS A 225 2.97 -1.18 10.52
C HIS A 225 3.52 -1.94 11.73
N THR A 226 2.66 -2.36 12.66
CA THR A 226 3.07 -3.08 13.87
C THR A 226 3.68 -4.45 13.55
N ILE A 227 3.12 -5.19 12.59
CA ILE A 227 3.69 -6.48 12.13
C ILE A 227 5.14 -6.30 11.67
N THR A 228 5.42 -5.24 10.93
CA THR A 228 6.74 -5.04 10.33
C THR A 228 7.77 -4.43 11.28
N ASN A 229 7.35 -3.55 12.21
CA ASN A 229 8.28 -2.76 13.03
C ASN A 229 8.30 -3.17 14.51
N GLU A 230 7.15 -3.58 15.07
CA GLU A 230 6.98 -3.84 16.50
C GLU A 230 6.11 -5.07 16.75
N PRO A 231 6.46 -6.26 16.22
CA PRO A 231 5.58 -7.44 16.23
C PRO A 231 5.17 -7.92 17.62
N SER A 232 5.93 -7.57 18.66
CA SER A 232 5.59 -7.88 20.06
C SER A 232 4.41 -7.07 20.60
N GLN A 233 4.07 -5.93 20.00
CA GLN A 233 2.95 -5.07 20.43
C GLN A 233 1.65 -5.35 19.68
N LEU A 234 1.66 -6.32 18.78
CA LEU A 234 0.59 -6.56 17.80
C LEU A 234 -0.79 -6.76 18.43
N ASP A 235 -0.88 -7.61 19.46
CA ASP A 235 -2.13 -7.88 20.14
C ASP A 235 -2.63 -6.68 20.93
N GLU A 236 -1.74 -5.92 21.57
CA GLU A 236 -2.08 -4.70 22.30
C GLU A 236 -2.66 -3.65 21.34
N VAL A 237 -2.00 -3.41 20.21
CA VAL A 237 -2.47 -2.47 19.19
C VAL A 237 -3.83 -2.90 18.63
N ALA A 238 -4.01 -4.19 18.32
CA ALA A 238 -5.28 -4.73 17.85
C ALA A 238 -6.41 -4.50 18.86
N MET A 239 -6.19 -4.83 20.12
CA MET A 239 -7.16 -4.66 21.20
C MET A 239 -7.52 -3.18 21.43
N LYS A 240 -6.57 -2.27 21.26
CA LYS A 240 -6.76 -0.82 21.44
C LYS A 240 -7.53 -0.17 20.30
N LEU A 241 -7.28 -0.60 19.05
CA LEU A 241 -7.86 0.01 17.87
C LEU A 241 -9.19 -0.62 17.42
N ALA A 242 -9.40 -1.92 17.64
CA ALA A 242 -10.60 -2.62 17.20
C ALA A 242 -11.91 -1.94 17.68
N PRO A 243 -12.08 -1.57 18.96
CA PRO A 243 -13.30 -0.93 19.43
C PRO A 243 -13.56 0.43 18.78
N GLN A 244 -12.51 1.18 18.42
CA GLN A 244 -12.62 2.48 17.77
C GLN A 244 -13.22 2.38 16.35
N ALA A 245 -13.07 1.23 15.70
CA ALA A 245 -13.63 0.93 14.38
C ALA A 245 -14.84 -0.02 14.44
N MET A 246 -15.32 -0.34 15.64
CA MET A 246 -16.41 -1.30 15.85
C MET A 246 -16.10 -2.70 15.28
N LEU A 247 -14.84 -3.12 15.34
CA LEU A 247 -14.41 -4.44 14.92
C LEU A 247 -14.49 -5.43 16.09
N ASP A 248 -14.89 -6.67 15.78
CA ASP A 248 -14.84 -7.76 16.75
C ASP A 248 -13.39 -8.15 17.04
N GLN A 249 -12.98 -8.00 18.29
CA GLN A 249 -11.60 -8.21 18.73
C GLN A 249 -11.12 -9.64 18.51
N THR A 250 -11.99 -10.61 18.74
CA THR A 250 -11.64 -12.04 18.61
C THR A 250 -11.40 -12.42 17.15
N SER A 251 -12.27 -11.95 16.26
CA SER A 251 -12.13 -12.16 14.81
C SER A 251 -10.91 -11.45 14.27
N LEU A 252 -10.64 -10.23 14.74
CA LEU A 252 -9.47 -9.46 14.34
C LEU A 252 -8.18 -10.18 14.73
N LEU A 253 -8.01 -10.58 15.99
CA LEU A 253 -6.82 -11.29 16.47
C LEU A 253 -6.61 -12.62 15.74
N ARG A 254 -7.69 -13.39 15.51
CA ARG A 254 -7.61 -14.65 14.77
C ARG A 254 -7.15 -14.43 13.31
N GLY A 255 -7.70 -13.42 12.63
CA GLY A 255 -7.32 -13.06 11.28
C GLY A 255 -5.87 -12.59 11.20
N LEU A 256 -5.47 -11.76 12.15
CA LEU A 256 -4.16 -11.18 12.30
C LEU A 256 -3.07 -12.26 12.47
N HIS A 257 -3.21 -13.16 13.43
CA HIS A 257 -2.25 -14.24 13.67
C HIS A 257 -2.13 -15.14 12.45
N ARG A 258 -3.26 -15.52 11.82
CA ARG A 258 -3.26 -16.33 10.59
C ARG A 258 -2.45 -15.67 9.45
N VAL A 259 -2.59 -14.36 9.28
CA VAL A 259 -1.87 -13.63 8.22
C VAL A 259 -0.38 -13.52 8.57
N LYS A 260 -0.06 -13.21 9.84
CA LYS A 260 1.33 -13.14 10.31
C LYS A 260 2.04 -14.47 10.11
N ASP A 261 1.47 -15.58 10.59
CA ASP A 261 2.07 -16.91 10.48
C ASP A 261 2.39 -17.27 9.02
N LYS A 262 1.45 -17.01 8.10
CA LYS A 262 1.67 -17.27 6.66
C LYS A 262 2.79 -16.44 6.04
N ILE A 263 3.01 -15.22 6.53
CA ILE A 263 4.08 -14.36 6.04
C ILE A 263 5.41 -14.81 6.63
N ASP A 264 5.44 -15.13 7.91
CA ASP A 264 6.64 -15.65 8.57
C ASP A 264 7.10 -16.98 7.91
N GLU A 265 6.18 -17.89 7.57
CA GLU A 265 6.45 -19.10 6.79
C GLU A 265 7.05 -18.78 5.41
N ALA A 266 6.43 -17.85 4.66
CA ALA A 266 6.90 -17.48 3.33
C ALA A 266 8.29 -16.83 3.34
N LEU A 267 8.61 -16.07 4.39
CA LEU A 267 9.93 -15.45 4.56
C LEU A 267 10.99 -16.45 5.05
N ALA A 268 10.60 -17.48 5.79
CA ALA A 268 11.53 -18.52 6.24
C ALA A 268 11.97 -19.46 5.11
N ASP A 269 11.13 -19.63 4.07
CA ASP A 269 11.39 -20.48 2.90
C ASP A 269 12.16 -19.74 1.77
N ALA A 270 12.47 -18.44 1.92
CA ALA A 270 13.10 -17.56 0.94
C ALA A 270 14.62 -17.48 1.08
#